data_7776e0d186d8e2d4ea72db63163c0133
#
_entry.id   7776e0d186d8e2d4ea72db63163c0133
#
_cell.length_a   1.000
_cell.length_b   1.000
_cell.length_c   1.000
_cell.angle_alpha   90.00
_cell.angle_beta   90.00
_cell.angle_gamma   90.00
#
_symmetry.space_group_name_H-M   'P 1'
#
loop_
_entity.id
_entity.type
_entity.pdbx_description
1 polymer ?
#
loop_
_entity_poly.entity_id
_entity_poly.type
_entity_poly.pdbx_seq_one_letter_code
_entity_poly.pdbx_strand_id
1 'polypeptide(L)'
;MSQDISRTSSIETMVSELAGIVFYRTTMLETIVDFYVNDVGMYIWLEQDDCTILSHGNLLLGFCNRDSAEVDSVICFFYPTEDDVDAMYELLKHIATTEPAISERYQIYQFFAEDPEGRALEFQAFLHPVEPIGF
;
A
#
# COMPACT_ATOMS: atom_id res chain seq x y z
N MET A 1 10.14 -19.10 -26.63
CA MET A 1 10.72 -19.23 -25.30
C MET A 1 11.39 -20.57 -25.19
N SER A 2 12.61 -20.57 -24.80
CA SER A 2 13.34 -21.79 -24.68
C SER A 2 12.83 -22.61 -23.51
N GLN A 3 13.13 -23.89 -23.48
CA GLN A 3 12.29 -24.78 -22.72
C GLN A 3 12.91 -25.26 -21.45
N ASP A 4 14.00 -26.00 -21.51
CA ASP A 4 14.43 -26.73 -20.32
C ASP A 4 15.15 -25.85 -19.32
N ILE A 5 16.34 -25.34 -19.67
CA ILE A 5 17.08 -24.47 -18.77
C ILE A 5 16.27 -23.21 -18.48
N SER A 6 15.66 -22.65 -19.53
CA SER A 6 14.82 -21.49 -19.36
C SER A 6 13.59 -21.78 -18.52
N ARG A 7 13.06 -23.00 -18.58
CA ARG A 7 11.92 -23.35 -17.76
C ARG A 7 12.26 -23.34 -16.29
N THR A 8 13.40 -23.87 -15.89
CA THR A 8 13.84 -23.84 -14.50
C THR A 8 14.02 -22.39 -14.05
N SER A 9 14.71 -21.59 -14.85
CA SER A 9 14.89 -20.17 -14.56
C SER A 9 13.55 -19.44 -14.54
N SER A 10 12.64 -19.79 -15.46
CA SER A 10 11.32 -19.17 -15.52
C SER A 10 10.49 -19.48 -14.28
N ILE A 11 10.59 -20.68 -13.73
CA ILE A 11 9.86 -21.05 -12.52
C ILE A 11 10.39 -20.24 -11.33
N GLU A 12 11.72 -20.13 -11.21
CA GLU A 12 12.31 -19.33 -10.13
C GLU A 12 11.93 -17.85 -10.29
N THR A 13 11.96 -17.32 -11.50
CA THR A 13 11.57 -15.96 -11.79
C THR A 13 10.09 -15.75 -11.48
N MET A 14 9.23 -16.70 -11.86
CA MET A 14 7.81 -16.62 -11.53
C MET A 14 7.57 -16.55 -10.04
N VAL A 15 8.27 -17.37 -9.25
CA VAL A 15 8.11 -17.36 -7.80
C VAL A 15 8.52 -15.98 -7.24
N SER A 16 9.63 -15.41 -7.74
CA SER A 16 10.09 -14.09 -7.27
C SER A 16 9.23 -12.95 -7.79
N GLU A 17 8.48 -13.18 -8.88
CA GLU A 17 7.61 -12.18 -9.49
C GLU A 17 6.16 -12.34 -9.09
N LEU A 18 5.84 -13.35 -8.29
CA LEU A 18 4.47 -13.53 -7.83
C LEU A 18 4.05 -12.35 -6.97
N ALA A 19 2.90 -11.82 -7.29
CA ALA A 19 2.33 -10.69 -6.57
C ALA A 19 0.82 -10.75 -6.66
N GLY A 20 0.16 -9.88 -5.92
CA GLY A 20 -1.28 -9.76 -5.97
C GLY A 20 -1.67 -8.30 -6.08
N ILE A 21 -2.86 -8.04 -6.53
CA ILE A 21 -3.42 -6.69 -6.62
C ILE A 21 -4.74 -6.70 -5.89
N VAL A 22 -4.92 -5.73 -4.99
CA VAL A 22 -6.21 -5.48 -4.37
C VAL A 22 -6.86 -4.34 -5.15
N PHE A 23 -8.06 -4.56 -5.67
CA PHE A 23 -8.80 -3.54 -6.40
C PHE A 23 -9.92 -2.97 -5.55
N TYR A 24 -10.04 -1.65 -5.60
CA TYR A 24 -11.16 -0.92 -5.01
C TYR A 24 -11.89 -0.12 -6.08
N ARG A 25 -13.19 0.01 -5.90
CA ARG A 25 -13.98 0.96 -6.67
C ARG A 25 -13.79 2.35 -6.09
N THR A 26 -13.71 3.34 -6.95
CA THR A 26 -13.67 4.74 -6.54
C THR A 26 -14.58 5.56 -7.44
N THR A 27 -15.19 6.60 -6.90
CA THR A 27 -15.97 7.54 -7.69
C THR A 27 -15.15 8.78 -8.05
N MET A 28 -13.89 8.85 -7.60
CA MET A 28 -13.02 10.01 -7.82
C MET A 28 -11.59 9.56 -8.13
N LEU A 29 -11.42 8.82 -9.23
CA LEU A 29 -10.17 8.17 -9.58
C LEU A 29 -8.99 9.15 -9.59
N GLU A 30 -9.16 10.30 -10.24
CA GLU A 30 -8.06 11.26 -10.37
C GLU A 30 -7.60 11.76 -9.00
N THR A 31 -8.55 12.14 -8.15
CA THR A 31 -8.26 12.63 -6.80
C THR A 31 -7.62 11.54 -5.94
N ILE A 32 -8.12 10.31 -6.04
CA ILE A 32 -7.57 9.18 -5.27
C ILE A 32 -6.14 8.89 -5.70
N VAL A 33 -5.88 8.83 -6.99
CA VAL A 33 -4.53 8.57 -7.50
C VAL A 33 -3.58 9.68 -7.06
N ASP A 34 -4.00 10.94 -7.18
CA ASP A 34 -3.18 12.07 -6.74
C ASP A 34 -2.83 11.97 -5.26
N PHE A 35 -3.78 11.59 -4.43
CA PHE A 35 -3.55 11.45 -3.01
C PHE A 35 -2.50 10.37 -2.71
N TYR A 36 -2.69 9.17 -3.26
CA TYR A 36 -1.77 8.07 -2.96
C TYR A 36 -0.38 8.30 -3.55
N VAL A 37 -0.28 8.94 -4.68
CA VAL A 37 1.02 9.24 -5.30
C VAL A 37 1.71 10.40 -4.59
N ASN A 38 1.01 11.51 -4.40
CA ASN A 38 1.64 12.73 -3.93
C ASN A 38 1.75 12.81 -2.41
N ASP A 39 0.76 12.31 -1.68
CA ASP A 39 0.76 12.41 -0.21
C ASP A 39 1.31 11.14 0.45
N VAL A 40 0.89 9.97 0.02
CA VAL A 40 1.36 8.70 0.59
C VAL A 40 2.73 8.31 0.02
N GLY A 41 2.99 8.65 -1.23
CA GLY A 41 4.27 8.36 -1.86
C GLY A 41 4.31 7.06 -2.66
N MET A 42 3.16 6.58 -3.09
CA MET A 42 3.10 5.41 -3.97
C MET A 42 3.53 5.76 -5.39
N TYR A 43 3.88 4.75 -6.15
CA TYR A 43 4.25 4.91 -7.56
C TYR A 43 3.15 4.35 -8.44
N ILE A 44 2.92 4.97 -9.60
CA ILE A 44 2.03 4.41 -10.61
C ILE A 44 2.75 3.23 -11.26
N TRP A 45 2.16 2.06 -11.15
CA TRP A 45 2.70 0.83 -11.74
C TRP A 45 2.10 0.57 -13.12
N LEU A 46 0.79 0.78 -13.27
CA LEU A 46 0.11 0.55 -14.54
C LEU A 46 -1.16 1.41 -14.62
N GLU A 47 -1.32 2.09 -15.73
CA GLU A 47 -2.56 2.81 -16.02
C GLU A 47 -3.33 2.08 -17.08
N GLN A 48 -4.64 1.90 -16.85
CA GLN A 48 -5.58 1.32 -17.80
C GLN A 48 -6.69 2.35 -18.04
N ASP A 49 -7.63 2.04 -18.90
CA ASP A 49 -8.65 3.02 -19.30
C ASP A 49 -9.37 3.66 -18.12
N ASP A 50 -9.86 2.82 -17.20
CA ASP A 50 -10.64 3.31 -16.07
C ASP A 50 -10.09 2.81 -14.73
N CYS A 51 -8.88 2.24 -14.73
CA CYS A 51 -8.22 1.74 -13.53
C CYS A 51 -6.77 2.19 -13.50
N THR A 52 -6.27 2.53 -12.33
CA THR A 52 -4.86 2.82 -12.11
C THR A 52 -4.35 1.95 -10.99
N ILE A 53 -3.23 1.28 -11.21
CA ILE A 53 -2.61 0.39 -10.23
C ILE A 53 -1.36 1.05 -9.69
N LEU A 54 -1.28 1.13 -8.38
CA LEU A 54 -0.20 1.79 -7.65
C LEU A 54 0.62 0.77 -6.89
N SER A 55 1.88 1.09 -6.64
CA SER A 55 2.77 0.19 -5.90
C SER A 55 3.39 0.87 -4.69
N HIS A 56 3.55 0.08 -3.63
CA HIS A 56 4.30 0.43 -2.43
C HIS A 56 5.04 -0.83 -2.01
N GLY A 57 6.34 -0.90 -2.31
CA GLY A 57 7.06 -2.16 -2.15
C GLY A 57 6.39 -3.27 -2.95
N ASN A 58 6.00 -4.34 -2.28
CA ASN A 58 5.30 -5.46 -2.91
C ASN A 58 3.77 -5.35 -2.86
N LEU A 59 3.25 -4.27 -2.31
CA LEU A 59 1.81 -4.01 -2.34
C LEU A 59 1.43 -3.41 -3.68
N LEU A 60 0.45 -4.03 -4.36
CA LEU A 60 -0.18 -3.45 -5.54
C LEU A 60 -1.63 -3.14 -5.20
N LEU A 61 -2.01 -1.89 -5.41
CA LEU A 61 -3.31 -1.37 -5.06
C LEU A 61 -3.93 -0.71 -6.28
N GLY A 62 -5.04 -1.26 -6.76
CA GLY A 62 -5.72 -0.75 -7.94
C GLY A 62 -7.00 -0.01 -7.58
N PHE A 63 -7.23 1.10 -8.26
CA PHE A 63 -8.47 1.86 -8.13
C PHE A 63 -9.13 1.94 -9.50
N CYS A 64 -10.40 1.59 -9.56
CA CYS A 64 -11.18 1.62 -10.81
C CYS A 64 -12.35 2.57 -10.66
N ASN A 65 -12.54 3.42 -11.67
CA ASN A 65 -13.61 4.40 -11.65
C ASN A 65 -14.96 3.70 -11.82
N ARG A 66 -15.83 3.87 -10.85
CA ARG A 66 -17.15 3.22 -10.81
C ARG A 66 -18.18 4.18 -10.23
N ASP A 67 -19.44 3.75 -10.21
CA ASP A 67 -20.55 4.57 -9.68
C ASP A 67 -20.58 4.61 -8.15
N SER A 68 -19.91 3.70 -7.50
CA SER A 68 -19.83 3.63 -6.05
C SER A 68 -18.42 3.24 -5.62
N ALA A 69 -18.09 3.55 -4.36
CA ALA A 69 -16.76 3.29 -3.81
C ALA A 69 -16.86 2.27 -2.67
N GLU A 70 -15.83 1.45 -2.55
CA GLU A 70 -15.66 0.58 -1.38
C GLU A 70 -14.73 1.29 -0.42
N VAL A 71 -15.23 1.56 0.78
CA VAL A 71 -14.47 2.33 1.77
C VAL A 71 -14.34 1.61 3.11
N ASP A 72 -14.94 0.43 3.24
CA ASP A 72 -14.94 -0.32 4.48
C ASP A 72 -13.75 -1.29 4.50
N SER A 73 -12.57 -0.74 4.75
CA SER A 73 -11.33 -1.50 4.74
C SER A 73 -10.25 -0.74 5.50
N VAL A 74 -9.14 -1.43 5.77
CA VAL A 74 -7.93 -0.81 6.28
C VAL A 74 -6.80 -1.11 5.30
N ILE A 75 -6.15 -0.08 4.80
CA ILE A 75 -4.96 -0.23 3.98
C ILE A 75 -3.77 0.10 4.88
N CYS A 76 -2.93 -0.89 5.13
CA CYS A 76 -1.80 -0.72 6.03
C CYS A 76 -0.50 -0.62 5.24
N PHE A 77 0.26 0.42 5.54
CA PHE A 77 1.62 0.60 5.02
C PHE A 77 2.58 0.42 6.16
N PHE A 78 3.63 -0.38 5.98
CA PHE A 78 4.61 -0.51 7.05
C PHE A 78 6.00 -0.13 6.56
N TYR A 79 6.81 0.31 7.52
CA TYR A 79 8.13 0.89 7.27
C TYR A 79 9.15 0.24 8.20
N PRO A 80 10.44 0.31 7.87
CA PRO A 80 11.46 -0.33 8.70
C PRO A 80 11.59 0.25 10.11
N THR A 81 11.34 1.55 10.30
CA THR A 81 11.62 2.20 11.58
C THR A 81 10.49 3.08 12.07
N GLU A 82 10.50 3.36 13.39
CA GLU A 82 9.58 4.34 13.98
C GLU A 82 9.78 5.73 13.40
N ASP A 83 11.02 6.09 13.08
CA ASP A 83 11.30 7.40 12.47
C ASP A 83 10.59 7.57 11.13
N ASP A 84 10.49 6.49 10.35
CA ASP A 84 9.74 6.52 9.09
C ASP A 84 8.25 6.80 9.34
N VAL A 85 7.69 6.19 10.37
CA VAL A 85 6.28 6.41 10.75
C VAL A 85 6.08 7.86 11.18
N ASP A 86 7.00 8.41 11.98
CA ASP A 86 6.94 9.80 12.39
C ASP A 86 7.03 10.74 11.20
N ALA A 87 7.88 10.43 10.24
CA ALA A 87 8.00 11.23 9.02
C ALA A 87 6.69 11.22 8.21
N MET A 88 6.06 10.06 8.09
CA MET A 88 4.76 9.97 7.42
C MET A 88 3.69 10.73 8.19
N TYR A 89 3.73 10.69 9.52
CA TYR A 89 2.78 11.47 10.32
C TYR A 89 2.91 12.97 10.06
N GLU A 90 4.14 13.48 9.99
CA GLU A 90 4.35 14.91 9.70
C GLU A 90 3.78 15.30 8.33
N LEU A 91 3.89 14.42 7.34
CA LEU A 91 3.31 14.65 6.02
C LEU A 91 1.79 14.58 6.02
N LEU A 92 1.21 13.70 6.82
CA LEU A 92 -0.21 13.34 6.75
C LEU A 92 -1.03 13.79 7.95
N LYS A 93 -0.44 14.54 8.89
CA LYS A 93 -1.16 14.85 10.12
C LYS A 93 -2.44 15.65 9.92
N HIS A 94 -2.57 16.35 8.80
CA HIS A 94 -3.79 17.07 8.45
C HIS A 94 -4.97 16.15 8.15
N ILE A 95 -4.71 14.86 7.89
CA ILE A 95 -5.73 13.85 7.65
C ILE A 95 -5.63 12.69 8.64
N ALA A 96 -4.68 12.75 9.56
CA ALA A 96 -4.51 11.71 10.58
C ALA A 96 -5.70 11.72 11.55
N THR A 97 -6.16 10.55 11.91
CA THR A 97 -7.24 10.37 12.87
C THR A 97 -6.72 10.04 14.26
N THR A 98 -5.46 9.64 14.36
CA THR A 98 -4.78 9.41 15.64
C THR A 98 -3.36 9.96 15.56
N GLU A 99 -2.76 10.19 16.73
CA GLU A 99 -1.34 10.47 16.81
C GLU A 99 -0.56 9.15 16.84
N PRO A 100 0.75 9.15 16.48
CA PRO A 100 1.56 7.95 16.61
C PRO A 100 1.61 7.45 18.04
N ALA A 101 1.43 6.16 18.21
CA ALA A 101 1.43 5.51 19.52
C ALA A 101 1.81 4.04 19.39
N ILE A 102 2.28 3.48 20.50
CA ILE A 102 2.61 2.06 20.57
C ILE A 102 1.35 1.27 20.90
N SER A 103 1.07 0.25 20.10
CA SER A 103 0.11 -0.78 20.45
C SER A 103 0.88 -1.90 21.16
N GLU A 104 0.69 -2.03 22.46
CA GLU A 104 1.38 -3.07 23.22
C GLU A 104 0.91 -4.46 22.85
N ARG A 105 -0.35 -4.58 22.49
CA ARG A 105 -0.93 -5.88 22.11
C ARG A 105 -0.23 -6.45 20.88
N TYR A 106 0.01 -5.61 19.86
CA TYR A 106 0.61 -6.07 18.61
C TYR A 106 2.09 -5.72 18.50
N GLN A 107 2.60 -4.93 19.44
CA GLN A 107 3.97 -4.44 19.44
C GLN A 107 4.32 -3.77 18.12
N ILE A 108 3.55 -2.73 17.82
CA ILE A 108 3.74 -1.91 16.64
C ILE A 108 3.65 -0.43 17.05
N TYR A 109 4.35 0.41 16.30
CA TYR A 109 4.25 1.86 16.41
C TYR A 109 3.46 2.35 15.22
N GLN A 110 2.34 3.05 15.44
CA GLN A 110 1.38 3.30 14.37
C GLN A 110 0.60 4.58 14.55
N PHE A 111 0.07 5.09 13.46
CA PHE A 111 -1.03 6.05 13.46
C PHE A 111 -2.01 5.69 12.35
N PHE A 112 -3.22 6.24 12.47
CA PHE A 112 -4.28 6.06 11.49
C PHE A 112 -4.59 7.37 10.80
N ALA A 113 -5.07 7.27 9.56
CA ALA A 113 -5.51 8.38 8.74
C ALA A 113 -6.67 7.92 7.86
N GLU A 114 -7.21 8.82 7.07
CA GLU A 114 -8.24 8.49 6.09
C GLU A 114 -7.88 9.07 4.73
N ASP A 115 -8.20 8.32 3.67
CA ASP A 115 -8.03 8.85 2.32
C ASP A 115 -9.21 9.77 1.96
N PRO A 116 -9.18 10.44 0.80
CA PRO A 116 -10.26 11.38 0.44
C PRO A 116 -11.65 10.77 0.34
N GLU A 117 -11.78 9.45 0.21
CA GLU A 117 -13.08 8.78 0.18
C GLU A 117 -13.45 8.17 1.52
N GLY A 118 -12.60 8.29 2.54
CA GLY A 118 -12.91 7.79 3.88
C GLY A 118 -12.37 6.41 4.18
N ARG A 119 -11.52 5.82 3.34
CA ARG A 119 -10.88 4.53 3.65
C ARG A 119 -9.89 4.75 4.79
N ALA A 120 -9.92 3.82 5.75
CA ALA A 120 -8.96 3.85 6.85
C ALA A 120 -7.57 3.45 6.34
N LEU A 121 -6.58 4.23 6.75
CA LEU A 121 -5.18 3.97 6.45
C LEU A 121 -4.45 3.78 7.76
N GLU A 122 -3.50 2.85 7.78
CA GLU A 122 -2.63 2.62 8.93
C GLU A 122 -1.19 2.69 8.47
N PHE A 123 -0.37 3.43 9.22
CA PHE A 123 1.06 3.55 8.93
C PHE A 123 1.80 3.04 10.16
N GLN A 124 2.64 2.01 9.99
CA GLN A 124 3.21 1.33 11.15
C GLN A 124 4.63 0.85 10.93
N ALA A 125 5.30 0.61 12.04
CA ALA A 125 6.56 -0.11 12.10
C ALA A 125 6.42 -1.21 13.15
N PHE A 126 6.94 -2.40 12.85
CA PHE A 126 6.95 -3.50 13.81
C PHE A 126 8.03 -3.27 14.83
N LEU A 127 7.71 -3.47 16.12
CA LEU A 127 8.66 -3.32 17.23
C LEU A 127 9.24 -4.66 17.66
N HIS A 128 8.94 -5.72 16.92
CA HIS A 128 9.48 -7.05 17.14
C HIS A 128 10.02 -7.60 15.81
N PRO A 129 10.89 -8.63 15.86
CA PRO A 129 11.38 -9.21 14.62
C PRO A 129 10.27 -9.81 13.79
N VAL A 130 10.36 -9.62 12.47
CA VAL A 130 9.46 -10.25 11.50
C VAL A 130 10.30 -10.85 10.38
N GLU A 131 9.76 -11.85 9.70
CA GLU A 131 10.46 -12.42 8.55
C GLU A 131 10.51 -11.41 7.41
N PRO A 132 11.66 -11.28 6.73
CA PRO A 132 11.72 -10.45 5.54
C PRO A 132 10.77 -10.96 4.47
N ILE A 133 10.14 -10.03 3.74
CA ILE A 133 9.31 -10.39 2.62
C ILE A 133 10.18 -10.35 1.37
N GLY A 134 10.16 -11.43 0.58
CA GLY A 134 10.88 -11.48 -0.68
C GLY A 134 10.20 -10.61 -1.73
N PHE A 135 11.02 -9.99 -2.56
CA PHE A 135 10.54 -9.16 -3.67
C PHE A 135 10.97 -9.72 -4.98
#